data_9a40fbb6e9f52d9ca246a3622804b509
#
_entry.id   9a40fbb6e9f52d9ca246a3622804b509
#
_cell.length_a   1.000
_cell.length_b   1.000
_cell.length_c   1.000
_cell.angle_alpha   90.00
_cell.angle_beta   90.00
_cell.angle_gamma   90.00
#
_symmetry.space_group_name_H-M   'P 1'
#
loop_
_entity.id
_entity.type
_entity.pdbx_description
1 polymer ?
#
loop_
_entity_poly.entity_id
_entity_poly.type
_entity_poly.pdbx_seq_one_letter_code
_entity_poly.pdbx_strand_id
1 'polypeptide(L)'
;MLWTLDGYKWNDAAWLKRRASHNHMSQPLNIYEVHIGSWKRHGDTPQGEPDEYGNYPGPMDPFPAQRGEFYTYDDLSVELVDYVRDMGYTHIEVMPLMEHPFDGSWGYQTTGYYAATSRYGNPQQLMHFIDACHEAGIGVIMDWVPGGFCADSHGLATFNGHMLFEHEIHPNWGTHKFDFARGEVRSFLVSNVLYWL
;
A
#
# COMPACT_ATOMS: atom_id res chain seq x y z
N MET A 1 -0.96 13.45 13.80
CA MET A 1 -1.96 14.39 13.23
C MET A 1 -3.25 13.62 13.04
N LEU A 2 -4.40 14.19 13.42
CA LEU A 2 -5.70 13.58 13.15
C LEU A 2 -6.20 14.08 11.79
N TRP A 3 -6.61 13.15 10.94
CA TRP A 3 -7.25 13.46 9.67
C TRP A 3 -8.72 13.09 9.76
N THR A 4 -9.61 13.91 9.17
CA THR A 4 -10.97 13.49 8.91
C THR A 4 -11.00 12.71 7.60
N LEU A 5 -11.80 11.64 7.53
CA LEU A 5 -12.08 10.90 6.31
C LEU A 5 -13.33 11.43 5.61
N ASP A 6 -14.02 12.37 6.23
CA ASP A 6 -15.25 12.95 5.71
C ASP A 6 -14.98 13.89 4.53
N GLY A 7 -16.00 14.09 3.71
CA GLY A 7 -16.03 15.12 2.67
C GLY A 7 -15.49 14.67 1.31
N TYR A 8 -14.89 13.49 1.18
CA TYR A 8 -14.57 12.95 -0.15
C TYR A 8 -15.84 12.50 -0.86
N LYS A 9 -15.97 12.88 -2.13
CA LYS A 9 -17.10 12.50 -2.98
C LYS A 9 -16.63 11.48 -4.02
N TRP A 10 -17.02 10.24 -3.82
CA TRP A 10 -16.72 9.16 -4.75
C TRP A 10 -17.48 9.30 -6.05
N ASN A 11 -16.83 9.02 -7.19
CA ASN A 11 -17.41 9.01 -8.52
C ASN A 11 -17.56 7.58 -9.07
N ASP A 12 -17.27 6.58 -8.29
CA ASP A 12 -17.15 5.18 -8.68
C ASP A 12 -18.46 4.37 -8.64
N ALA A 13 -19.62 5.02 -8.52
CA ALA A 13 -20.93 4.35 -8.46
C ALA A 13 -21.17 3.36 -9.61
N ALA A 14 -20.71 3.69 -10.82
CA ALA A 14 -20.82 2.80 -11.98
C ALA A 14 -19.91 1.55 -11.83
N TRP A 15 -18.73 1.71 -11.28
CA TRP A 15 -17.82 0.62 -10.96
C TRP A 15 -18.43 -0.32 -9.91
N LEU A 16 -18.93 0.21 -8.79
CA LEU A 16 -19.56 -0.56 -7.72
C LEU A 16 -20.76 -1.37 -8.24
N LYS A 17 -21.61 -0.76 -9.08
CA LYS A 17 -22.75 -1.44 -9.70
C LYS A 17 -22.27 -2.59 -10.60
N ARG A 18 -21.26 -2.35 -11.43
CA ARG A 18 -20.69 -3.38 -12.30
C ARG A 18 -20.08 -4.51 -11.49
N ARG A 19 -19.27 -4.19 -10.45
CA ARG A 19 -18.66 -5.15 -9.54
C ARG A 19 -19.72 -6.05 -8.88
N ALA A 20 -20.81 -5.49 -8.38
CA ALA A 20 -21.88 -6.24 -7.73
C ALA A 20 -22.63 -7.18 -8.69
N SER A 21 -22.69 -6.88 -9.98
CA SER A 21 -23.39 -7.69 -10.99
C SER A 21 -22.49 -8.72 -11.68
N HIS A 22 -21.17 -8.68 -11.46
CA HIS A 22 -20.21 -9.56 -12.11
C HIS A 22 -19.85 -10.76 -11.24
N ASN A 23 -19.79 -11.92 -11.89
CA ASN A 23 -19.17 -13.11 -11.25
C ASN A 23 -17.66 -13.07 -11.52
N HIS A 24 -16.90 -12.58 -10.55
CA HIS A 24 -15.44 -12.48 -10.66
C HIS A 24 -14.74 -13.81 -10.95
N MET A 25 -15.34 -14.94 -10.53
CA MET A 25 -14.80 -16.28 -10.77
C MET A 25 -14.91 -16.73 -12.24
N SER A 26 -15.67 -16.03 -13.06
CA SER A 26 -15.88 -16.37 -14.48
C SER A 26 -15.18 -15.43 -15.46
N GLN A 27 -14.43 -14.45 -14.95
CA GLN A 27 -13.70 -13.47 -15.76
C GLN A 27 -12.19 -13.62 -15.56
N PRO A 28 -11.39 -13.39 -16.62
CA PRO A 28 -9.95 -13.38 -16.47
C PRO A 28 -9.52 -12.22 -15.58
N LEU A 29 -8.56 -12.49 -14.70
CA LEU A 29 -7.88 -11.50 -13.89
C LEU A 29 -6.45 -11.35 -14.38
N ASN A 30 -6.02 -10.11 -14.59
CA ASN A 30 -4.64 -9.75 -14.87
C ASN A 30 -4.26 -8.67 -13.85
N ILE A 31 -3.41 -9.02 -12.88
CA ILE A 31 -3.10 -8.21 -11.71
C ILE A 31 -1.69 -7.65 -11.86
N TYR A 32 -1.55 -6.35 -11.65
CA TYR A 32 -0.27 -5.66 -11.55
C TYR A 32 0.03 -5.38 -10.08
N GLU A 33 0.95 -6.13 -9.50
CA GLU A 33 1.44 -5.90 -8.15
C GLU A 33 2.48 -4.77 -8.16
N VAL A 34 2.35 -3.82 -7.25
CA VAL A 34 3.22 -2.65 -7.21
C VAL A 34 3.52 -2.17 -5.80
N HIS A 35 4.80 -1.88 -5.53
CA HIS A 35 5.23 -1.07 -4.41
C HIS A 35 5.36 0.38 -4.87
N ILE A 36 4.49 1.25 -4.38
CA ILE A 36 4.40 2.66 -4.82
C ILE A 36 5.74 3.37 -4.68
N GLY A 37 6.41 3.22 -3.55
CA GLY A 37 7.65 3.93 -3.24
C GLY A 37 8.84 3.58 -4.12
N SER A 38 8.77 2.48 -4.88
CA SER A 38 9.84 2.05 -5.79
C SER A 38 9.43 1.94 -7.25
N TRP A 39 8.16 2.20 -7.58
CA TRP A 39 7.67 2.10 -8.96
C TRP A 39 8.31 3.18 -9.84
N LYS A 40 8.16 4.44 -9.46
CA LYS A 40 8.81 5.61 -10.04
C LYS A 40 9.02 6.68 -8.99
N ARG A 41 9.98 7.58 -9.25
CA ARG A 41 10.21 8.78 -8.44
C ARG A 41 10.43 9.99 -9.33
N HIS A 42 10.08 11.18 -8.84
CA HIS A 42 10.42 12.42 -9.53
C HIS A 42 11.92 12.58 -9.62
N GLY A 43 12.42 12.92 -10.80
CA GLY A 43 13.86 13.08 -11.06
C GLY A 43 14.61 11.78 -11.37
N ASP A 44 13.93 10.63 -11.40
CA ASP A 44 14.49 9.39 -11.94
C ASP A 44 14.59 9.49 -13.47
N THR A 45 15.59 10.20 -13.94
CA THR A 45 16.01 10.12 -15.36
C THR A 45 17.12 9.10 -15.47
N PRO A 46 17.06 8.20 -16.47
CA PRO A 46 18.20 7.34 -16.78
C PRO A 46 19.43 8.21 -16.96
N GLN A 47 20.47 7.98 -16.16
CA GLN A 47 21.71 8.74 -16.28
C GLN A 47 22.58 8.11 -17.37
N GLY A 48 22.79 8.85 -18.46
CA GLY A 48 23.65 8.45 -19.57
C GLY A 48 22.92 7.82 -20.75
N GLU A 49 23.67 7.57 -21.82
CA GLU A 49 23.14 6.83 -22.97
C GLU A 49 23.08 5.33 -22.66
N PRO A 50 22.08 4.62 -23.16
CA PRO A 50 22.01 3.18 -22.99
C PRO A 50 23.20 2.50 -23.71
N ASP A 51 23.63 1.36 -23.17
CA ASP A 51 24.61 0.51 -23.84
C ASP A 51 24.04 -0.11 -25.13
N GLU A 52 24.88 -0.87 -25.86
CA GLU A 52 24.49 -1.54 -27.10
C GLU A 52 23.37 -2.57 -26.94
N TYR A 53 23.02 -2.93 -25.68
CA TYR A 53 21.93 -3.83 -25.33
C TYR A 53 20.68 -3.08 -24.79
N GLY A 54 20.72 -1.73 -24.76
CA GLY A 54 19.62 -0.90 -24.25
C GLY A 54 19.60 -0.73 -22.73
N ASN A 55 20.65 -1.15 -22.02
CA ASN A 55 20.75 -0.97 -20.58
C ASN A 55 21.32 0.42 -20.29
N TYR A 56 20.69 1.14 -19.36
CA TYR A 56 21.23 2.40 -18.88
C TYR A 56 22.28 2.17 -17.79
N PRO A 57 23.41 2.89 -17.82
CA PRO A 57 24.37 2.83 -16.74
C PRO A 57 23.73 3.44 -15.49
N GLY A 58 23.25 2.58 -14.61
CA GLY A 58 22.74 2.95 -13.29
C GLY A 58 23.72 2.54 -12.20
N PRO A 59 23.78 3.26 -11.08
CA PRO A 59 24.49 2.73 -9.93
C PRO A 59 23.84 1.40 -9.54
N MET A 60 24.65 0.36 -9.38
CA MET A 60 24.24 -0.93 -8.83
C MET A 60 23.98 -0.83 -7.31
N ASP A 61 23.42 0.27 -6.87
CA ASP A 61 22.99 0.41 -5.49
C ASP A 61 21.57 -0.15 -5.37
N PRO A 62 21.39 -1.33 -4.78
CA PRO A 62 20.06 -1.89 -4.55
C PRO A 62 19.20 -1.04 -3.61
N PHE A 63 19.81 -0.07 -2.91
CA PHE A 63 19.14 0.87 -2.01
C PHE A 63 19.70 2.30 -2.24
N PRO A 64 19.46 2.91 -3.42
CA PRO A 64 19.96 4.26 -3.64
C PRO A 64 19.31 5.21 -2.63
N ALA A 65 20.10 5.65 -1.67
CA ALA A 65 19.67 6.44 -0.52
C ALA A 65 19.07 7.80 -0.88
N GLN A 66 19.03 8.18 -2.16
CA GLN A 66 18.56 9.49 -2.61
C GLN A 66 18.15 9.47 -4.09
N ARG A 67 17.20 8.67 -4.46
CA ARG A 67 16.45 8.92 -5.68
C ARG A 67 15.29 9.84 -5.34
N GLY A 68 15.07 10.86 -6.15
CA GLY A 68 14.01 11.86 -6.12
C GLY A 68 12.83 11.73 -5.15
N GLU A 69 11.96 12.66 -5.12
CA GLU A 69 10.77 12.63 -4.29
C GLU A 69 9.83 11.49 -4.72
N PHE A 70 9.13 10.91 -3.76
CA PHE A 70 8.11 9.91 -4.05
C PHE A 70 7.03 10.50 -4.97
N TYR A 71 6.48 9.68 -5.84
CA TYR A 71 5.21 9.99 -6.47
C TYR A 71 4.12 10.05 -5.41
N THR A 72 3.30 11.08 -5.52
CA THR A 72 2.13 11.24 -4.66
C THR A 72 0.98 10.35 -5.15
N TYR A 73 -0.03 10.14 -4.30
CA TYR A 73 -1.27 9.48 -4.73
C TYR A 73 -1.93 10.18 -5.92
N ASP A 74 -1.81 11.52 -6.01
CA ASP A 74 -2.34 12.28 -7.14
C ASP A 74 -1.53 12.01 -8.43
N ASP A 75 -0.21 11.92 -8.37
CA ASP A 75 0.61 11.52 -9.51
C ASP A 75 0.24 10.12 -10.01
N LEU A 76 0.03 9.19 -9.06
CA LEU A 76 -0.34 7.81 -9.37
C LEU A 76 -1.74 7.69 -9.98
N SER A 77 -2.66 8.60 -9.60
CA SER A 77 -4.01 8.64 -10.15
C SER A 77 -4.02 8.89 -11.66
N VAL A 78 -2.94 9.42 -12.20
CA VAL A 78 -2.73 9.64 -13.64
C VAL A 78 -1.76 8.60 -14.19
N GLU A 79 -0.50 8.63 -13.76
CA GLU A 79 0.56 7.87 -14.44
C GLU A 79 0.46 6.36 -14.25
N LEU A 80 0.16 5.89 -13.04
CA LEU A 80 0.05 4.45 -12.79
C LEU A 80 -1.26 3.91 -13.39
N VAL A 81 -2.35 4.66 -13.29
CA VAL A 81 -3.64 4.28 -13.88
C VAL A 81 -3.53 4.17 -15.39
N ASP A 82 -2.93 5.14 -16.06
CA ASP A 82 -2.71 5.11 -17.50
C ASP A 82 -1.81 3.93 -17.91
N TYR A 83 -0.71 3.72 -17.20
CA TYR A 83 0.20 2.59 -17.46
C TYR A 83 -0.52 1.24 -17.37
N VAL A 84 -1.24 1.01 -16.29
CA VAL A 84 -1.95 -0.26 -16.02
C VAL A 84 -3.05 -0.50 -17.05
N ARG A 85 -3.80 0.55 -17.42
CA ARG A 85 -4.81 0.49 -18.47
C ARG A 85 -4.21 0.14 -19.83
N ASP A 86 -3.14 0.85 -20.23
CA ASP A 86 -2.51 0.68 -21.53
C ASP A 86 -1.84 -0.70 -21.67
N MET A 87 -1.35 -1.26 -20.56
CA MET A 87 -0.79 -2.61 -20.51
C MET A 87 -1.86 -3.72 -20.44
N GLY A 88 -3.14 -3.36 -20.28
CA GLY A 88 -4.25 -4.31 -20.29
C GLY A 88 -4.45 -5.07 -18.98
N TYR A 89 -3.96 -4.54 -17.86
CA TYR A 89 -4.25 -5.10 -16.54
C TYR A 89 -5.69 -4.79 -16.11
N THR A 90 -6.28 -5.70 -15.35
CA THR A 90 -7.63 -5.54 -14.80
C THR A 90 -7.65 -5.00 -13.38
N HIS A 91 -6.58 -5.23 -12.65
CA HIS A 91 -6.43 -4.84 -11.24
C HIS A 91 -5.01 -4.36 -10.95
N ILE A 92 -4.92 -3.48 -9.97
CA ILE A 92 -3.67 -3.13 -9.30
C ILE A 92 -3.72 -3.78 -7.91
N GLU A 93 -2.68 -4.52 -7.56
CA GLU A 93 -2.43 -4.96 -6.19
C GLU A 93 -1.37 -4.03 -5.59
N VAL A 94 -1.77 -3.25 -4.60
CA VAL A 94 -0.87 -2.29 -3.96
C VAL A 94 -0.31 -2.93 -2.70
N MET A 95 1.02 -3.07 -2.65
CA MET A 95 1.73 -3.52 -1.46
C MET A 95 1.39 -2.62 -0.26
N PRO A 96 1.57 -3.06 0.99
CA PRO A 96 0.89 -2.49 2.15
C PRO A 96 0.98 -0.96 2.25
N LEU A 97 -0.18 -0.30 2.33
CA LEU A 97 -0.32 1.16 2.47
C LEU A 97 -0.57 1.63 3.90
N MET A 98 -0.67 0.71 4.85
CA MET A 98 -0.76 1.08 6.26
C MET A 98 0.54 1.76 6.70
N GLU A 99 0.44 2.74 7.61
CA GLU A 99 1.60 3.51 8.06
C GLU A 99 2.65 2.63 8.73
N HIS A 100 3.90 2.85 8.37
CA HIS A 100 5.05 2.07 8.81
C HIS A 100 6.30 2.95 8.93
N PRO A 101 7.23 2.68 9.88
CA PRO A 101 8.38 3.54 10.11
C PRO A 101 9.51 3.33 9.11
N PHE A 102 9.69 2.09 8.63
CA PHE A 102 10.83 1.69 7.81
C PHE A 102 10.41 1.46 6.36
N ASP A 103 10.85 2.35 5.47
CA ASP A 103 10.54 2.29 4.03
C ASP A 103 10.99 0.97 3.37
N GLY A 104 12.15 0.46 3.77
CA GLY A 104 12.70 -0.81 3.27
C GLY A 104 11.88 -2.06 3.66
N SER A 105 10.89 -1.93 4.54
CA SER A 105 9.95 -3.01 4.84
C SER A 105 8.85 -3.16 3.78
N TRP A 106 8.76 -2.23 2.83
CA TRP A 106 7.69 -2.14 1.83
C TRP A 106 6.27 -2.07 2.41
N GLY A 107 6.16 -1.64 3.67
CA GLY A 107 4.89 -1.57 4.41
C GLY A 107 4.57 -2.79 5.27
N TYR A 108 5.35 -3.86 5.20
CA TYR A 108 5.08 -5.08 5.98
C TYR A 108 5.38 -4.95 7.48
N GLN A 109 6.12 -3.94 7.91
CA GLN A 109 6.36 -3.63 9.33
C GLN A 109 5.41 -2.53 9.80
N THR A 110 4.13 -2.83 9.85
CA THR A 110 3.06 -1.89 10.14
C THR A 110 3.08 -1.42 11.60
N THR A 111 2.88 -0.10 11.78
CA THR A 111 2.61 0.53 13.09
C THR A 111 1.23 1.19 13.14
N GLY A 112 0.82 1.84 12.05
CA GLY A 112 -0.43 2.58 11.98
C GLY A 112 -1.51 1.83 11.21
N TYR A 113 -2.13 0.82 11.83
CA TYR A 113 -3.13 -0.03 11.18
C TYR A 113 -4.35 0.73 10.64
N TYR A 114 -4.69 1.87 11.22
CA TYR A 114 -5.83 2.72 10.83
C TYR A 114 -5.38 4.03 10.17
N ALA A 115 -4.20 4.04 9.56
CA ALA A 115 -3.66 5.20 8.89
C ALA A 115 -3.03 4.81 7.56
N ALA A 116 -3.40 5.51 6.48
CA ALA A 116 -2.66 5.45 5.23
C ALA A 116 -1.28 6.06 5.43
N THR A 117 -0.25 5.46 4.82
CA THR A 117 1.09 6.02 4.90
C THR A 117 1.12 7.44 4.34
N SER A 118 1.72 8.34 5.09
CA SER A 118 1.85 9.76 4.73
C SER A 118 2.95 10.03 3.68
N ARG A 119 3.72 9.01 3.32
CA ARG A 119 4.81 9.13 2.33
C ARG A 119 4.35 9.63 0.98
N TYR A 120 3.15 9.26 0.58
CA TYR A 120 2.61 9.51 -0.76
C TYR A 120 1.50 10.55 -0.78
N GLY A 121 1.17 11.14 0.38
CA GLY A 121 0.13 12.14 0.49
C GLY A 121 -0.80 11.92 1.68
N ASN A 122 -2.02 12.42 1.56
CA ASN A 122 -3.05 12.35 2.59
C ASN A 122 -4.15 11.33 2.25
N PRO A 123 -5.06 11.02 3.21
CA PRO A 123 -6.12 10.03 2.96
C PRO A 123 -7.07 10.39 1.81
N GLN A 124 -7.38 11.66 1.59
CA GLN A 124 -8.25 12.09 0.50
C GLN A 124 -7.59 11.87 -0.86
N GLN A 125 -6.28 12.05 -0.95
CA GLN A 125 -5.52 11.75 -2.16
C GLN A 125 -5.47 10.24 -2.43
N LEU A 126 -5.37 9.40 -1.40
CA LEU A 126 -5.49 7.95 -1.56
C LEU A 126 -6.89 7.56 -2.07
N MET A 127 -7.95 8.17 -1.52
CA MET A 127 -9.31 7.96 -2.02
C MET A 127 -9.43 8.39 -3.49
N HIS A 128 -8.82 9.51 -3.87
CA HIS A 128 -8.80 9.99 -5.26
C HIS A 128 -8.08 8.99 -6.19
N PHE A 129 -6.96 8.45 -5.77
CA PHE A 129 -6.25 7.42 -6.54
C PHE A 129 -7.11 6.17 -6.78
N ILE A 130 -7.79 5.68 -5.73
CA ILE A 130 -8.69 4.52 -5.84
C ILE A 130 -9.87 4.84 -6.76
N ASP A 131 -10.47 6.02 -6.62
CA ASP A 131 -11.58 6.50 -7.45
C ASP A 131 -11.18 6.57 -8.93
N ALA A 132 -10.01 7.13 -9.24
CA ALA A 132 -9.45 7.15 -10.58
C ALA A 132 -9.23 5.76 -11.18
N CYS A 133 -8.76 4.79 -10.39
CA CYS A 133 -8.68 3.39 -10.81
C CYS A 133 -10.05 2.84 -11.18
N HIS A 134 -11.05 3.05 -10.33
CA HIS A 134 -12.42 2.59 -10.55
C HIS A 134 -13.06 3.24 -11.77
N GLU A 135 -12.87 4.53 -11.98
CA GLU A 135 -13.34 5.24 -13.18
C GLU A 135 -12.68 4.69 -14.46
N ALA A 136 -11.40 4.33 -14.40
CA ALA A 136 -10.69 3.67 -15.50
C ALA A 136 -11.09 2.21 -15.71
N GLY A 137 -11.94 1.65 -14.85
CA GLY A 137 -12.37 0.26 -14.93
C GLY A 137 -11.41 -0.74 -14.27
N ILE A 138 -10.45 -0.26 -13.47
CA ILE A 138 -9.41 -1.03 -12.82
C ILE A 138 -9.80 -1.27 -11.36
N GLY A 139 -9.74 -2.53 -10.90
CA GLY A 139 -9.92 -2.86 -9.49
C GLY A 139 -8.66 -2.61 -8.67
N VAL A 140 -8.84 -2.27 -7.40
CA VAL A 140 -7.74 -2.09 -6.46
C VAL A 140 -7.79 -3.19 -5.41
N ILE A 141 -6.70 -3.89 -5.26
CA ILE A 141 -6.45 -4.88 -4.21
C ILE A 141 -5.44 -4.25 -3.27
N MET A 142 -5.75 -4.19 -1.99
CA MET A 142 -4.82 -3.69 -0.98
C MET A 142 -4.26 -4.86 -0.18
N ASP A 143 -2.95 -4.95 -0.15
CA ASP A 143 -2.26 -5.95 0.67
C ASP A 143 -2.42 -5.59 2.16
N TRP A 144 -2.99 -6.51 2.92
CA TRP A 144 -3.32 -6.34 4.33
C TRP A 144 -2.48 -7.27 5.20
N VAL A 145 -1.83 -6.70 6.22
CA VAL A 145 -0.80 -7.38 7.02
C VAL A 145 -1.28 -7.64 8.45
N PRO A 146 -1.98 -8.74 8.75
CA PRO A 146 -2.44 -9.07 10.12
C PRO A 146 -1.36 -9.79 10.94
N GLY A 147 -0.08 -9.40 10.82
CA GLY A 147 1.03 -10.13 11.43
C GLY A 147 1.28 -9.80 12.89
N GLY A 148 1.44 -8.52 13.20
CA GLY A 148 1.81 -8.01 14.52
C GLY A 148 2.42 -6.62 14.41
N PHE A 149 2.60 -5.93 15.53
CA PHE A 149 3.31 -4.67 15.55
C PHE A 149 4.81 -4.87 15.32
N CYS A 150 5.48 -3.87 14.74
CA CYS A 150 6.93 -3.89 14.69
C CYS A 150 7.53 -3.75 16.10
N ALA A 151 8.71 -4.34 16.31
CA ALA A 151 9.36 -4.41 17.63
C ALA A 151 10.16 -3.15 18.00
N ASP A 152 9.98 -2.06 17.27
CA ASP A 152 10.72 -0.81 17.46
C ASP A 152 10.30 -0.10 18.75
N SER A 153 11.24 0.58 19.39
CA SER A 153 11.04 1.25 20.68
C SER A 153 9.99 2.37 20.66
N HIS A 154 9.68 2.90 19.48
CA HIS A 154 8.63 3.91 19.27
C HIS A 154 7.28 3.29 18.86
N GLY A 155 7.23 1.97 18.68
CA GLY A 155 6.02 1.24 18.31
C GLY A 155 5.09 0.98 19.50
N LEU A 156 3.96 0.38 19.23
CA LEU A 156 2.94 0.06 20.24
C LEU A 156 3.18 -1.28 20.95
N ALA A 157 4.10 -2.09 20.45
CA ALA A 157 4.48 -3.34 21.09
C ALA A 157 5.01 -3.07 22.50
N THR A 158 4.52 -3.81 23.48
CA THR A 158 4.89 -3.65 24.89
C THR A 158 4.73 -2.22 25.45
N PHE A 159 3.81 -1.44 24.92
CA PHE A 159 3.62 -0.03 25.29
C PHE A 159 3.46 0.20 26.82
N ASN A 160 2.82 -0.73 27.54
CA ASN A 160 2.67 -0.68 29.00
C ASN A 160 3.59 -1.67 29.73
N GLY A 161 4.63 -2.16 29.08
CA GLY A 161 5.57 -3.15 29.62
C GLY A 161 5.15 -4.60 29.43
N HIS A 162 4.00 -4.85 28.81
CA HIS A 162 3.49 -6.20 28.55
C HIS A 162 3.01 -6.33 27.10
N MET A 163 3.05 -7.54 26.55
CA MET A 163 2.45 -7.87 25.27
C MET A 163 0.93 -7.93 25.41
N LEU A 164 0.23 -6.85 25.03
CA LEU A 164 -1.24 -6.79 25.12
C LEU A 164 -1.92 -7.48 23.93
N PHE A 165 -1.36 -7.34 22.75
CA PHE A 165 -1.91 -7.84 21.49
C PHE A 165 -1.16 -9.07 20.98
N GLU A 166 0.06 -9.27 21.42
CA GLU A 166 0.97 -10.27 20.90
C GLU A 166 1.33 -11.32 21.95
N HIS A 167 1.94 -12.42 21.51
CA HIS A 167 2.40 -13.49 22.38
C HIS A 167 3.89 -13.81 22.23
N GLU A 168 4.50 -13.49 21.07
CA GLU A 168 5.92 -13.74 20.82
C GLU A 168 6.48 -12.81 19.74
N ILE A 169 7.82 -12.78 19.62
CA ILE A 169 8.52 -12.08 18.54
C ILE A 169 8.74 -13.06 17.39
N HIS A 170 8.46 -12.61 16.17
CA HIS A 170 8.74 -13.42 14.97
C HIS A 170 10.27 -13.51 14.75
N PRO A 171 10.85 -14.72 14.61
CA PRO A 171 12.30 -14.89 14.62
C PRO A 171 13.04 -14.20 13.46
N ASN A 172 12.35 -13.97 12.33
CA ASN A 172 12.98 -13.48 11.10
C ASN A 172 12.45 -12.12 10.62
N TRP A 173 11.29 -11.63 11.10
CA TRP A 173 10.62 -10.47 10.51
C TRP A 173 10.81 -9.17 11.29
N GLY A 174 11.41 -9.23 12.49
CA GLY A 174 11.53 -8.05 13.36
C GLY A 174 10.19 -7.50 13.84
N THR A 175 9.14 -8.32 13.82
CA THR A 175 7.80 -7.99 14.27
C THR A 175 7.37 -8.94 15.38
N HIS A 176 6.40 -8.50 16.18
CA HIS A 176 5.69 -9.40 17.08
C HIS A 176 4.64 -10.20 16.31
N LYS A 177 4.11 -11.27 16.92
CA LYS A 177 2.98 -12.03 16.39
C LYS A 177 1.74 -11.76 17.19
N PHE A 178 0.64 -11.42 16.56
CA PHE A 178 -0.64 -11.25 17.22
C PHE A 178 -1.13 -12.55 17.88
N ASP A 179 -1.69 -12.39 19.07
CA ASP A 179 -2.37 -13.49 19.78
C ASP A 179 -3.84 -13.57 19.33
N PHE A 180 -4.08 -14.30 18.27
CA PHE A 180 -5.42 -14.49 17.72
C PHE A 180 -6.39 -15.21 18.68
N ALA A 181 -5.94 -15.78 19.79
CA ALA A 181 -6.80 -16.35 20.80
C ALA A 181 -7.54 -15.28 21.62
N ARG A 182 -7.00 -14.06 21.68
CA ARG A 182 -7.61 -12.93 22.40
C ARG A 182 -8.75 -12.31 21.60
N GLY A 183 -9.88 -12.08 22.29
CA GLY A 183 -11.07 -11.44 21.69
C GLY A 183 -10.79 -10.03 21.21
N GLU A 184 -10.03 -9.26 21.98
CA GLU A 184 -9.62 -7.89 21.68
C GLU A 184 -8.80 -7.80 20.39
N VAL A 185 -7.88 -8.75 20.19
CA VAL A 185 -7.03 -8.81 18.99
C VAL A 185 -7.88 -9.12 17.76
N ARG A 186 -8.78 -10.09 17.85
CA ARG A 186 -9.73 -10.39 16.76
C ARG A 186 -10.61 -9.19 16.44
N SER A 187 -11.16 -8.54 17.47
CA SER A 187 -11.98 -7.34 17.30
C SER A 187 -11.20 -6.22 16.61
N PHE A 188 -9.95 -5.97 17.03
CA PHE A 188 -9.07 -4.99 16.43
C PHE A 188 -8.84 -5.29 14.94
N LEU A 189 -8.49 -6.52 14.59
CA LEU A 189 -8.19 -6.90 13.22
C LEU A 189 -9.43 -6.91 12.31
N VAL A 190 -10.57 -7.41 12.80
CA VAL A 190 -11.83 -7.36 12.03
C VAL A 190 -12.26 -5.91 11.80
N SER A 191 -12.19 -5.05 12.82
CA SER A 191 -12.48 -3.62 12.66
C SER A 191 -11.53 -2.95 11.70
N ASN A 192 -10.26 -3.37 11.68
CA ASN A 192 -9.27 -2.84 10.75
C ASN A 192 -9.57 -3.19 9.29
N VAL A 193 -9.93 -4.45 9.00
CA VAL A 193 -10.37 -4.83 7.65
C VAL A 193 -11.59 -4.02 7.22
N LEU A 194 -12.58 -3.89 8.10
CA LEU A 194 -13.79 -3.10 7.80
C LEU A 194 -13.51 -1.60 7.61
N TYR A 195 -12.48 -1.09 8.23
CA TYR A 195 -12.04 0.30 8.02
C TYR A 195 -11.48 0.53 6.62
N TRP A 196 -10.80 -0.47 6.05
CA TRP A 196 -10.16 -0.37 4.74
C TRP A 196 -11.08 -0.75 3.57
N LEU A 197 -12.20 -1.46 3.81
CA LEU A 197 -13.19 -1.87 2.80
C LEU A 197 -14.25 -0.78 2.55
#